data_ecfd72a0f80bd0c3d67a0b70ce6f23a3
#
_entry.id   ecfd72a0f80bd0c3d67a0b70ce6f23a3
#
_cell.length_a   1.000
_cell.length_b   1.000
_cell.length_c   1.000
_cell.angle_alpha   90.00
_cell.angle_beta   90.00
_cell.angle_gamma   90.00
#
_symmetry.space_group_name_H-M   'P 1'
#
loop_
_entity.id
_entity.type
_entity.pdbx_description
1 polymer ?
#
loop_
_entity_poly.entity_id
_entity_poly.type
_entity_poly.pdbx_seq_one_letter_code
_entity_poly.pdbx_strand_id
1 'polypeptide(L)'
;MQDVGRSYISLDELKREIAALAKFKINVFHWHLTENQSWRLESKIFPMLNDSANTTRMPGKYYTLEEAKELVAFCKAHHMTLIPEIDMPGHSAAFIRTFRHDMQSPEGMKILKLLMDEVCETFDVPYLHIGTDEVQFTNPRFVPEMVSYVRSKGKKVISWNPGWHYKPGEIDMTQLWSYRGKAQKGIPAIDSRFHYLNHFDTFGDIIALYNSRIYNKEQGSEDLAGTILAIWNDRLVSTEWGMIIENNFYPNMLAMAERAWKGGGTEYFDKNGTILPTDEHSELFRSFADFERRLLWHKEHTFDGYPFAYVRQTNVKWNITDAFPNEGNLAKAFPPEETLQDSYSYGGKTYNVRPAIGAGIYLRHVWGTLIPGFYKEPKENHTAYAYTYVYSPKEQNVGLWAEFQNYGRSEADLPPLPGKWDYKESRIWINEQEILPPVWTATHRTKSNEIALGNENCVARPPLEVHLQKGWNKVLLKLPVGKFVSPEVRLVKWMFTTVFVTLDGQKAVEGLIYSPNKTLE
;
A
#
# COMPACT_ATOMS: atom_id res chain seq x y z
N MET A 1 9.86 4.33 -4.09
CA MET A 1 10.83 3.95 -3.04
C MET A 1 10.71 2.48 -2.75
N GLN A 2 11.85 1.81 -2.52
CA GLN A 2 11.92 0.38 -2.29
C GLN A 2 12.73 0.09 -1.02
N ASP A 3 12.09 -0.57 -0.05
CA ASP A 3 12.73 -1.03 1.18
C ASP A 3 13.42 -2.39 0.92
N VAL A 4 14.71 -2.36 0.69
CA VAL A 4 15.54 -3.56 0.56
C VAL A 4 16.24 -3.91 1.87
N GLY A 5 16.28 -2.98 2.81
CA GLY A 5 16.83 -3.18 4.15
C GLY A 5 16.15 -4.33 4.88
N ARG A 6 14.80 -4.37 4.85
CA ARG A 6 14.03 -5.48 5.44
C ARG A 6 14.00 -6.70 4.54
N SER A 7 13.71 -6.56 3.26
CA SER A 7 13.61 -7.70 2.33
C SER A 7 14.39 -7.42 1.05
N TYR A 8 15.43 -8.23 0.81
CA TYR A 8 16.28 -8.10 -0.37
C TYR A 8 15.49 -8.33 -1.67
N ILE A 9 15.76 -7.53 -2.67
CA ILE A 9 15.27 -7.65 -4.04
C ILE A 9 16.47 -7.76 -4.96
N SER A 10 16.44 -8.64 -5.94
CA SER A 10 17.54 -8.80 -6.88
C SER A 10 17.76 -7.54 -7.71
N LEU A 11 19.02 -7.34 -8.14
CA LEU A 11 19.37 -6.22 -9.01
C LEU A 11 18.60 -6.27 -10.33
N ASP A 12 18.36 -7.46 -10.87
CA ASP A 12 17.62 -7.67 -12.11
C ASP A 12 16.15 -7.23 -11.96
N GLU A 13 15.53 -7.55 -10.81
CA GLU A 13 14.15 -7.11 -10.54
C GLU A 13 14.08 -5.59 -10.37
N LEU A 14 15.00 -4.98 -9.61
CA LEU A 14 15.07 -3.52 -9.50
C LEU A 14 15.23 -2.84 -10.86
N LYS A 15 16.09 -3.35 -11.72
CA LYS A 15 16.24 -2.84 -13.09
C LYS A 15 14.98 -2.98 -13.92
N ARG A 16 14.26 -4.09 -13.78
CA ARG A 16 12.99 -4.32 -14.47
C ARG A 16 11.93 -3.30 -14.05
N GLU A 17 11.79 -3.05 -12.74
CA GLU A 17 10.88 -2.03 -12.20
C GLU A 17 11.25 -0.63 -12.69
N ILE A 18 12.52 -0.25 -12.60
CA ILE A 18 13.04 1.05 -13.03
C ILE A 18 12.79 1.27 -14.53
N ALA A 19 13.12 0.30 -15.37
CA ALA A 19 12.91 0.40 -16.82
C ALA A 19 11.43 0.53 -17.20
N ALA A 20 10.55 -0.19 -16.48
CA ALA A 20 9.12 -0.11 -16.70
C ALA A 20 8.57 1.26 -16.30
N LEU A 21 8.93 1.75 -15.12
CA LEU A 21 8.37 2.98 -14.54
C LEU A 21 8.94 4.27 -15.15
N ALA A 22 10.17 4.23 -15.63
CA ALA A 22 10.78 5.37 -16.37
C ALA A 22 9.96 5.78 -17.60
N LYS A 23 9.26 4.84 -18.27
CA LYS A 23 8.34 5.10 -19.38
C LYS A 23 7.17 6.02 -19.00
N PHE A 24 6.83 6.07 -17.71
CA PHE A 24 5.70 6.83 -17.16
C PHE A 24 6.14 8.10 -16.41
N LYS A 25 7.32 8.64 -16.73
CA LYS A 25 7.83 9.90 -16.18
C LYS A 25 8.18 9.83 -14.68
N ILE A 26 8.28 8.65 -14.10
CA ILE A 26 8.90 8.50 -12.79
C ILE A 26 10.39 8.74 -12.96
N ASN A 27 10.93 9.73 -12.24
CA ASN A 27 12.29 10.22 -12.42
C ASN A 27 13.18 10.10 -11.19
N VAL A 28 12.69 9.46 -10.14
CA VAL A 28 13.44 9.21 -8.89
C VAL A 28 13.26 7.76 -8.46
N PHE A 29 14.36 7.13 -8.07
CA PHE A 29 14.38 5.85 -7.38
C PHE A 29 15.02 6.05 -6.00
N HIS A 30 14.24 5.94 -4.93
CA HIS A 30 14.71 6.02 -3.56
C HIS A 30 14.97 4.60 -3.03
N TRP A 31 16.20 4.31 -2.65
CA TRP A 31 16.70 2.99 -2.29
C TRP A 31 17.06 2.91 -0.82
N HIS A 32 16.16 2.34 -0.01
CA HIS A 32 16.33 2.20 1.44
C HIS A 32 17.17 0.95 1.75
N LEU A 33 18.47 1.15 1.98
CA LEU A 33 19.49 0.09 2.00
C LEU A 33 19.72 -0.52 3.38
N THR A 34 19.36 0.16 4.46
CA THR A 34 19.72 -0.26 5.82
C THR A 34 18.53 -0.23 6.76
N GLU A 35 18.47 -1.23 7.64
CA GLU A 35 17.37 -1.42 8.58
C GLU A 35 17.79 -2.25 9.81
N ASN A 36 16.87 -2.43 10.75
CA ASN A 36 17.07 -3.30 11.90
C ASN A 36 17.45 -4.73 11.50
N GLN A 37 16.93 -5.23 10.38
CA GLN A 37 17.17 -6.58 9.89
C GLN A 37 18.54 -6.74 9.26
N SER A 38 19.01 -5.75 8.51
CA SER A 38 20.24 -5.88 7.75
C SER A 38 20.85 -4.55 7.30
N TRP A 39 22.10 -4.63 6.91
CA TRP A 39 22.83 -3.65 6.11
C TRP A 39 23.05 -4.25 4.73
N ARG A 40 22.34 -3.74 3.70
CA ARG A 40 22.28 -4.36 2.37
C ARG A 40 23.35 -3.88 1.37
N LEU A 41 24.21 -2.97 1.76
CA LEU A 41 25.34 -2.54 0.93
C LEU A 41 26.63 -3.21 1.40
N GLU A 42 27.43 -3.74 0.46
CA GLU A 42 28.77 -4.23 0.77
C GLU A 42 29.59 -3.14 1.48
N SER A 43 30.35 -3.53 2.49
CA SER A 43 31.41 -2.69 3.05
C SER A 43 32.73 -3.41 2.97
N LYS A 44 33.71 -2.84 2.25
CA LYS A 44 35.07 -3.35 2.20
C LYS A 44 35.87 -2.93 3.42
N ILE A 45 35.51 -1.80 4.04
CA ILE A 45 36.14 -1.29 5.26
C ILE A 45 35.72 -2.14 6.45
N PHE A 46 34.43 -2.53 6.52
CA PHE A 46 33.89 -3.34 7.60
C PHE A 46 33.12 -4.55 7.07
N PRO A 47 33.80 -5.57 6.51
CA PRO A 47 33.09 -6.71 5.89
C PRO A 47 32.15 -7.45 6.82
N MET A 48 32.37 -7.36 8.15
CA MET A 48 31.48 -7.96 9.16
C MET A 48 30.04 -7.39 9.15
N LEU A 49 29.80 -6.22 8.54
CA LEU A 49 28.42 -5.70 8.37
C LEU A 49 27.56 -6.62 7.50
N ASN A 50 28.16 -7.28 6.53
CA ASN A 50 27.49 -8.18 5.60
C ASN A 50 27.53 -9.65 6.05
N ASP A 51 28.11 -9.92 7.22
CA ASP A 51 28.14 -11.26 7.79
C ASP A 51 26.70 -11.73 8.10
N SER A 52 26.42 -12.98 7.76
CA SER A 52 25.12 -13.63 8.03
C SER A 52 24.72 -13.57 9.50
N ALA A 53 25.70 -13.58 10.43
CA ALA A 53 25.44 -13.45 11.86
C ALA A 53 24.85 -12.10 12.28
N ASN A 54 25.06 -11.05 11.48
CA ASN A 54 24.58 -9.69 11.73
C ASN A 54 23.31 -9.35 10.95
N THR A 55 22.78 -10.30 10.18
CA THR A 55 21.55 -10.16 9.37
C THR A 55 20.47 -11.09 9.91
N THR A 56 19.31 -10.55 10.30
CA THR A 56 18.22 -11.34 10.89
C THR A 56 17.20 -11.80 9.86
N ARG A 57 17.15 -11.16 8.69
CA ARG A 57 16.24 -11.53 7.60
C ARG A 57 17.01 -11.66 6.30
N MET A 58 16.84 -12.76 5.58
CA MET A 58 17.54 -13.08 4.32
C MET A 58 19.07 -12.95 4.45
N PRO A 59 19.74 -13.73 5.36
CA PRO A 59 21.17 -13.64 5.60
C PRO A 59 21.96 -13.96 4.32
N GLY A 60 23.10 -13.29 4.15
CA GLY A 60 23.97 -13.44 2.97
C GLY A 60 23.47 -12.72 1.71
N LYS A 61 22.34 -11.99 1.79
CA LYS A 61 21.82 -11.18 0.70
C LYS A 61 22.19 -9.71 0.91
N TYR A 62 22.98 -9.15 0.03
CA TYR A 62 23.37 -7.74 -0.02
C TYR A 62 23.84 -7.39 -1.43
N TYR A 63 23.96 -6.11 -1.73
CA TYR A 63 24.49 -5.62 -3.01
C TYR A 63 25.97 -5.33 -2.86
N THR A 64 26.77 -5.77 -3.83
CA THR A 64 28.17 -5.38 -3.93
C THR A 64 28.30 -3.90 -4.29
N LEU A 65 29.44 -3.29 -4.01
CA LEU A 65 29.69 -1.90 -4.42
C LEU A 65 29.63 -1.73 -5.95
N GLU A 66 30.03 -2.76 -6.70
CA GLU A 66 29.94 -2.75 -8.16
C GLU A 66 28.48 -2.83 -8.65
N GLU A 67 27.62 -3.67 -8.05
CA GLU A 67 26.20 -3.71 -8.33
C GLU A 67 25.51 -2.37 -8.00
N ALA A 68 25.94 -1.70 -6.92
CA ALA A 68 25.43 -0.37 -6.58
C ALA A 68 25.79 0.67 -7.65
N LYS A 69 27.03 0.69 -8.13
CA LYS A 69 27.48 1.55 -9.25
C LYS A 69 26.75 1.23 -10.55
N GLU A 70 26.53 -0.06 -10.82
CA GLU A 70 25.77 -0.52 -11.99
C GLU A 70 24.34 0.00 -11.95
N LEU A 71 23.67 -0.06 -10.80
CA LEU A 71 22.30 0.47 -10.66
C LEU A 71 22.24 1.99 -10.81
N VAL A 72 23.25 2.72 -10.31
CA VAL A 72 23.36 4.18 -10.53
C VAL A 72 23.47 4.48 -12.02
N ALA A 73 24.32 3.78 -12.76
CA ALA A 73 24.49 3.95 -14.20
C ALA A 73 23.20 3.59 -14.96
N PHE A 74 22.52 2.51 -14.54
CA PHE A 74 21.26 2.09 -15.10
C PHE A 74 20.15 3.14 -14.90
N CYS A 75 20.02 3.69 -13.69
CA CYS A 75 19.09 4.78 -13.41
C CYS A 75 19.37 6.01 -14.29
N LYS A 76 20.64 6.43 -14.40
CA LYS A 76 21.05 7.55 -15.27
C LYS A 76 20.65 7.32 -16.74
N ALA A 77 20.87 6.12 -17.26
CA ALA A 77 20.49 5.74 -18.62
C ALA A 77 18.98 5.80 -18.86
N HIS A 78 18.17 5.66 -17.80
CA HIS A 78 16.71 5.78 -17.83
C HIS A 78 16.19 7.16 -17.35
N HIS A 79 17.06 8.17 -17.28
CA HIS A 79 16.72 9.53 -16.81
C HIS A 79 16.13 9.57 -15.40
N MET A 80 16.56 8.65 -14.54
CA MET A 80 16.15 8.59 -13.13
C MET A 80 17.32 8.97 -12.21
N THR A 81 17.02 9.73 -11.19
CA THR A 81 17.96 10.01 -10.09
C THR A 81 17.80 8.93 -9.02
N LEU A 82 18.86 8.18 -8.75
CA LEU A 82 18.91 7.28 -7.61
C LEU A 82 19.22 8.09 -6.34
N ILE A 83 18.45 7.88 -5.28
CA ILE A 83 18.68 8.42 -3.93
C ILE A 83 18.93 7.24 -3.01
N PRO A 84 20.19 6.95 -2.65
CA PRO A 84 20.49 5.92 -1.67
C PRO A 84 20.18 6.44 -0.27
N GLU A 85 19.66 5.57 0.59
CA GLU A 85 19.40 5.87 2.00
C GLU A 85 20.22 4.96 2.90
N ILE A 86 20.93 5.60 3.83
CA ILE A 86 21.55 4.96 5.00
C ILE A 86 20.87 5.58 6.22
N ASP A 87 19.92 4.83 6.78
CA ASP A 87 19.12 5.32 7.89
C ASP A 87 19.94 5.42 9.18
N MET A 88 19.86 6.59 9.83
CA MET A 88 20.65 6.92 11.02
C MET A 88 19.96 7.99 11.86
N PRO A 89 20.01 7.94 13.19
CA PRO A 89 20.55 6.85 14.02
C PRO A 89 19.48 5.78 14.34
N GLY A 90 18.27 5.94 13.85
CA GLY A 90 17.17 4.98 13.95
C GLY A 90 17.41 3.77 13.07
N HIS A 91 16.53 2.75 13.16
CA HIS A 91 16.54 1.58 12.30
C HIS A 91 17.93 0.93 12.14
N SER A 92 18.76 0.97 13.19
CA SER A 92 20.20 0.70 13.16
C SER A 92 20.63 -0.57 13.90
N ALA A 93 19.70 -1.49 14.21
CA ALA A 93 20.04 -2.67 14.99
C ALA A 93 21.08 -3.58 14.31
N ALA A 94 21.13 -3.62 12.96
CA ALA A 94 22.18 -4.32 12.22
C ALA A 94 23.58 -3.73 12.52
N PHE A 95 23.70 -2.39 12.51
CA PHE A 95 24.92 -1.69 12.90
C PHE A 95 25.31 -2.00 14.34
N ILE A 96 24.35 -1.92 15.29
CA ILE A 96 24.60 -2.17 16.71
C ILE A 96 25.03 -3.62 16.95
N ARG A 97 24.42 -4.59 16.26
CA ARG A 97 24.86 -6.01 16.35
C ARG A 97 26.31 -6.20 15.92
N THR A 98 26.70 -5.51 14.85
CA THR A 98 28.06 -5.61 14.29
C THR A 98 29.09 -4.97 15.18
N PHE A 99 28.88 -3.72 15.58
CA PHE A 99 29.91 -2.91 16.24
C PHE A 99 29.80 -2.81 17.74
N ARG A 100 28.65 -3.21 18.33
CA ARG A 100 28.35 -3.07 19.75
C ARG A 100 28.35 -1.61 20.24
N HIS A 101 28.13 -0.68 19.33
CA HIS A 101 28.03 0.76 19.59
C HIS A 101 26.74 1.29 18.99
N ASP A 102 26.07 2.21 19.71
CA ASP A 102 25.02 3.06 19.15
C ASP A 102 25.64 4.05 18.16
N MET A 103 24.98 4.35 17.05
CA MET A 103 25.46 5.31 16.06
C MET A 103 25.71 6.70 16.65
N GLN A 104 24.97 7.10 17.70
CA GLN A 104 25.12 8.38 18.37
C GLN A 104 26.26 8.44 19.39
N SER A 105 26.88 7.30 19.71
CA SER A 105 28.07 7.27 20.58
C SER A 105 29.29 7.84 19.85
N PRO A 106 30.33 8.30 20.57
CA PRO A 106 31.56 8.80 19.93
C PRO A 106 32.22 7.80 18.99
N GLU A 107 32.26 6.53 19.39
CA GLU A 107 32.80 5.42 18.59
C GLU A 107 31.92 5.09 17.41
N GLY A 108 30.59 5.02 17.63
CA GLY A 108 29.60 4.79 16.57
C GLY A 108 29.66 5.87 15.48
N MET A 109 29.78 7.14 15.86
CA MET A 109 29.94 8.25 14.92
C MET A 109 31.23 8.16 14.10
N LYS A 110 32.34 7.71 14.70
CA LYS A 110 33.60 7.51 13.95
C LYS A 110 33.45 6.40 12.91
N ILE A 111 32.87 5.26 13.30
CA ILE A 111 32.62 4.15 12.39
C ILE A 111 31.67 4.59 11.28
N LEU A 112 30.58 5.27 11.63
CA LEU A 112 29.59 5.73 10.67
C LEU A 112 30.18 6.70 9.64
N LYS A 113 31.09 7.62 10.05
CA LYS A 113 31.77 8.52 9.13
C LYS A 113 32.65 7.78 8.12
N LEU A 114 33.34 6.72 8.53
CA LEU A 114 34.12 5.87 7.61
C LEU A 114 33.19 5.13 6.62
N LEU A 115 32.05 4.64 7.08
CA LEU A 115 31.04 4.05 6.20
C LEU A 115 30.49 5.09 5.22
N MET A 116 30.27 6.33 5.67
CA MET A 116 29.81 7.39 4.78
C MET A 116 30.85 7.79 3.74
N ASP A 117 32.14 7.67 4.04
CA ASP A 117 33.20 7.83 3.03
C ASP A 117 33.05 6.80 1.90
N GLU A 118 32.91 5.52 2.26
CA GLU A 118 32.72 4.44 1.29
C GLU A 118 31.40 4.60 0.49
N VAL A 119 30.30 4.96 1.16
CA VAL A 119 29.00 5.21 0.52
C VAL A 119 29.08 6.40 -0.46
N CYS A 120 29.63 7.52 -0.03
CA CYS A 120 29.71 8.73 -0.87
C CYS A 120 30.65 8.54 -2.07
N GLU A 121 31.69 7.73 -1.94
CA GLU A 121 32.61 7.37 -3.03
C GLU A 121 31.94 6.38 -4.01
N THR A 122 31.12 5.45 -3.52
CA THR A 122 30.44 4.46 -4.34
C THR A 122 29.33 5.07 -5.19
N PHE A 123 28.52 5.95 -4.58
CA PHE A 123 27.35 6.52 -5.25
C PHE A 123 27.65 7.86 -5.92
N ASP A 124 27.83 7.85 -7.25
CA ASP A 124 27.92 9.07 -8.06
C ASP A 124 26.52 9.65 -8.31
N VAL A 125 25.93 10.21 -7.25
CA VAL A 125 24.59 10.80 -7.22
C VAL A 125 24.61 12.14 -6.48
N PRO A 126 23.64 13.05 -6.76
CA PRO A 126 23.62 14.36 -6.12
C PRO A 126 23.12 14.35 -4.66
N TYR A 127 22.32 13.34 -4.28
CA TYR A 127 21.65 13.29 -2.98
C TYR A 127 21.98 12.02 -2.22
N LEU A 128 22.06 12.13 -0.90
CA LEU A 128 22.07 11.03 0.06
C LEU A 128 20.94 11.25 1.08
N HIS A 129 20.14 10.23 1.31
CA HIS A 129 19.12 10.25 2.36
C HIS A 129 19.70 9.64 3.64
N ILE A 130 19.57 10.33 4.78
CA ILE A 130 20.17 9.92 6.06
C ILE A 130 19.12 9.43 7.08
N GLY A 131 17.88 9.20 6.65
CA GLY A 131 16.82 8.73 7.55
C GLY A 131 16.41 9.78 8.57
N THR A 132 16.59 9.50 9.86
CA THR A 132 16.31 10.30 11.06
C THR A 132 14.91 10.20 11.63
N ASP A 133 14.11 9.23 11.23
CA ASP A 133 12.78 8.98 11.78
C ASP A 133 12.80 7.97 12.95
N GLU A 134 11.67 7.90 13.64
CA GLU A 134 11.32 6.91 14.67
C GLU A 134 12.39 6.64 15.75
N VAL A 135 13.19 7.64 16.10
CA VAL A 135 14.29 7.52 17.04
C VAL A 135 14.31 8.62 18.08
N GLN A 136 14.83 8.31 19.26
CA GLN A 136 15.17 9.29 20.28
C GLN A 136 16.60 9.81 20.08
N PHE A 137 16.75 11.10 19.89
CA PHE A 137 18.07 11.73 19.77
C PHE A 137 18.69 11.92 21.15
N THR A 138 19.68 11.12 21.46
CA THR A 138 20.45 11.19 22.73
C THR A 138 21.69 12.09 22.62
N ASN A 139 22.18 12.32 21.39
CA ASN A 139 23.29 13.20 21.09
C ASN A 139 22.81 14.37 20.20
N PRO A 140 22.67 15.59 20.73
CA PRO A 140 22.15 16.74 19.97
C PRO A 140 23.08 17.19 18.83
N ARG A 141 24.35 16.75 18.81
CA ARG A 141 25.29 17.07 17.73
C ARG A 141 25.27 16.06 16.60
N PHE A 142 24.65 14.88 16.80
CA PHE A 142 24.70 13.79 15.85
C PHE A 142 24.21 14.21 14.46
N VAL A 143 22.97 14.66 14.33
CA VAL A 143 22.37 15.02 13.03
C VAL A 143 23.10 16.20 12.38
N PRO A 144 23.36 17.33 13.05
CA PRO A 144 24.14 18.43 12.46
C PRO A 144 25.54 18.02 11.97
N GLU A 145 26.25 17.18 12.73
CA GLU A 145 27.56 16.70 12.33
C GLU A 145 27.49 15.76 11.11
N MET A 146 26.50 14.84 11.07
CA MET A 146 26.36 13.93 9.94
C MET A 146 25.93 14.65 8.66
N VAL A 147 25.01 15.61 8.75
CA VAL A 147 24.65 16.48 7.61
C VAL A 147 25.87 17.24 7.09
N SER A 148 26.61 17.88 7.98
CA SER A 148 27.85 18.61 7.61
C SER A 148 28.88 17.68 6.98
N TYR A 149 29.03 16.46 7.52
CA TYR A 149 29.98 15.47 7.03
C TYR A 149 29.63 15.03 5.61
N VAL A 150 28.40 14.63 5.36
CA VAL A 150 27.92 14.20 4.03
C VAL A 150 28.02 15.34 3.02
N ARG A 151 27.69 16.57 3.41
CA ARG A 151 27.87 17.77 2.57
C ARG A 151 29.35 18.01 2.23
N SER A 152 30.28 17.74 3.15
CA SER A 152 31.72 17.84 2.88
C SER A 152 32.23 16.87 1.83
N LYS A 153 31.45 15.80 1.54
CA LYS A 153 31.70 14.84 0.44
C LYS A 153 31.04 15.26 -0.87
N GLY A 154 30.49 16.46 -0.95
CA GLY A 154 29.85 17.00 -2.17
C GLY A 154 28.42 16.52 -2.41
N LYS A 155 27.77 15.88 -1.43
CA LYS A 155 26.38 15.42 -1.55
C LYS A 155 25.41 16.41 -0.88
N LYS A 156 24.22 16.56 -1.43
CA LYS A 156 23.06 17.16 -0.76
C LYS A 156 22.39 16.12 0.11
N VAL A 157 21.79 16.58 1.22
CA VAL A 157 21.26 15.68 2.25
C VAL A 157 19.74 15.77 2.32
N ILE A 158 19.08 14.60 2.31
CA ILE A 158 17.64 14.45 2.53
C ILE A 158 17.43 13.72 3.87
N SER A 159 16.33 13.99 4.54
CA SER A 159 16.00 13.40 5.83
C SER A 159 14.49 13.27 5.99
N TRP A 160 14.01 12.30 6.77
CA TRP A 160 12.60 12.13 7.09
C TRP A 160 12.02 13.28 7.94
N ASN A 161 10.74 13.58 7.73
CA ASN A 161 9.96 14.52 8.54
C ASN A 161 8.54 13.90 8.78
N PRO A 162 8.11 13.65 10.03
CA PRO A 162 8.80 13.94 11.31
C PRO A 162 10.12 13.19 11.50
N GLY A 163 11.04 13.83 12.17
CA GLY A 163 12.38 13.36 12.49
C GLY A 163 13.12 14.46 13.24
N TRP A 164 14.35 14.75 12.85
CA TRP A 164 15.07 15.90 13.36
C TRP A 164 14.41 17.20 12.90
N HIS A 165 14.37 18.20 13.78
CA HIS A 165 13.83 19.52 13.44
C HIS A 165 14.93 20.42 12.87
N TYR A 166 14.79 20.80 11.61
CA TYR A 166 15.74 21.65 10.90
C TYR A 166 15.27 23.10 10.78
N LYS A 167 16.24 24.02 10.72
CA LYS A 167 16.05 25.39 10.23
C LYS A 167 16.43 25.47 8.74
N PRO A 168 15.92 26.48 8.00
CA PRO A 168 16.38 26.73 6.63
C PRO A 168 17.92 26.82 6.55
N GLY A 169 18.49 26.10 5.59
CA GLY A 169 19.94 25.98 5.39
C GLY A 169 20.63 24.86 6.17
N GLU A 170 20.00 24.27 7.18
CA GLU A 170 20.56 23.14 7.94
C GLU A 170 20.41 21.79 7.23
N ILE A 171 19.48 21.69 6.29
CA ILE A 171 19.23 20.52 5.45
C ILE A 171 18.92 20.94 4.03
N ASP A 172 19.13 20.09 3.04
CA ASP A 172 18.86 20.42 1.63
C ASP A 172 17.42 20.08 1.23
N MET A 173 16.82 19.04 1.83
CA MET A 173 15.45 18.63 1.57
C MET A 173 14.93 17.73 2.70
N THR A 174 13.61 17.72 2.92
CA THR A 174 12.95 16.76 3.83
C THR A 174 11.95 15.91 3.07
N GLN A 175 11.75 14.65 3.50
CA GLN A 175 10.72 13.76 2.98
C GLN A 175 9.65 13.54 4.04
N LEU A 176 8.42 13.92 3.72
CA LEU A 176 7.29 13.82 4.65
C LEU A 176 6.74 12.39 4.63
N TRP A 177 6.78 11.68 5.75
CA TRP A 177 6.37 10.28 5.82
C TRP A 177 5.09 10.01 6.62
N SER A 178 4.68 10.95 7.46
CA SER A 178 3.52 10.83 8.33
C SER A 178 2.59 12.03 8.15
N TYR A 179 1.29 11.87 8.41
CA TYR A 179 0.33 12.99 8.45
C TYR A 179 0.76 14.14 9.37
N ARG A 180 1.65 13.88 10.32
CA ARG A 180 2.25 14.88 11.21
C ARG A 180 3.39 15.67 10.54
N GLY A 181 3.94 15.15 9.44
CA GLY A 181 4.98 15.83 8.66
C GLY A 181 4.44 17.08 7.99
N LYS A 182 5.19 18.18 8.10
CA LYS A 182 4.82 19.47 7.53
C LYS A 182 5.98 20.06 6.75
N ALA A 183 5.71 20.49 5.51
CA ALA A 183 6.67 21.27 4.75
C ALA A 183 6.95 22.59 5.45
N GLN A 184 8.20 23.00 5.44
CA GLN A 184 8.68 24.22 6.07
C GLN A 184 9.14 25.19 4.98
N LYS A 185 8.79 26.48 5.12
CA LYS A 185 9.26 27.51 4.19
C LYS A 185 10.79 27.55 4.16
N GLY A 186 11.37 27.50 2.97
CA GLY A 186 12.81 27.51 2.76
C GLY A 186 13.51 26.16 2.95
N ILE A 187 12.76 25.08 3.11
CA ILE A 187 13.26 23.71 3.06
C ILE A 187 12.39 22.93 2.07
N PRO A 188 12.90 22.56 0.90
CA PRO A 188 12.16 21.75 -0.05
C PRO A 188 11.68 20.44 0.58
N ALA A 189 10.46 20.01 0.25
CA ALA A 189 9.88 18.80 0.78
C ALA A 189 9.44 17.83 -0.34
N ILE A 190 9.59 16.54 -0.08
CA ILE A 190 8.98 15.45 -0.85
C ILE A 190 7.77 14.96 -0.06
N ASP A 191 6.61 14.81 -0.70
CA ASP A 191 5.41 14.28 -0.02
C ASP A 191 5.29 12.77 -0.23
N SER A 192 5.45 12.02 0.85
CA SER A 192 5.19 10.56 0.89
C SER A 192 4.11 10.21 1.92
N ARG A 193 3.41 11.21 2.48
CA ARG A 193 2.34 10.98 3.47
C ARG A 193 1.22 10.19 2.83
N PHE A 194 0.80 9.10 3.49
CA PHE A 194 -0.24 8.18 3.00
C PHE A 194 0.09 7.43 1.71
N HIS A 195 1.28 7.58 1.17
CA HIS A 195 1.74 6.94 -0.06
C HIS A 195 2.54 5.66 0.26
N TYR A 196 1.98 4.78 1.11
CA TYR A 196 2.60 3.55 1.59
C TYR A 196 1.78 2.35 1.14
N LEU A 197 2.29 1.64 0.12
CA LEU A 197 1.58 0.53 -0.54
C LEU A 197 1.29 -0.65 0.39
N ASN A 198 2.12 -0.87 1.40
CA ASN A 198 1.93 -1.93 2.38
C ASN A 198 0.65 -1.79 3.24
N HIS A 199 -0.02 -0.65 3.18
CA HIS A 199 -1.33 -0.42 3.80
C HIS A 199 -2.50 -0.48 2.83
N PHE A 200 -2.25 -0.49 1.51
CA PHE A 200 -3.26 -0.26 0.49
C PHE A 200 -4.08 -1.51 0.19
N ASP A 201 -5.39 -1.32 -0.01
CA ASP A 201 -6.24 -2.24 -0.75
C ASP A 201 -5.99 -2.09 -2.25
N THR A 202 -6.23 -3.17 -3.00
CA THR A 202 -5.99 -3.20 -4.44
C THR A 202 -6.86 -2.21 -5.21
N PHE A 203 -8.10 -1.98 -4.77
CA PHE A 203 -9.09 -1.20 -5.52
C PHE A 203 -9.45 0.13 -4.85
N GLY A 204 -9.64 0.14 -3.54
CA GLY A 204 -10.08 1.34 -2.84
C GLY A 204 -9.02 2.44 -2.81
N ASP A 205 -7.80 2.10 -2.45
CA ASP A 205 -6.73 3.09 -2.26
C ASP A 205 -6.21 3.69 -3.58
N ILE A 206 -6.30 2.99 -4.71
CA ILE A 206 -5.90 3.54 -6.01
C ILE A 206 -6.79 4.74 -6.41
N ILE A 207 -8.05 4.76 -5.97
CA ILE A 207 -8.97 5.88 -6.19
C ILE A 207 -8.46 7.11 -5.45
N ALA A 208 -8.15 6.96 -4.15
CA ALA A 208 -7.61 8.05 -3.35
C ALA A 208 -6.26 8.54 -3.88
N LEU A 209 -5.38 7.60 -4.27
CA LEU A 209 -4.07 7.92 -4.81
C LEU A 209 -4.17 8.73 -6.12
N TYR A 210 -5.01 8.29 -7.06
CA TYR A 210 -5.24 8.99 -8.32
C TYR A 210 -5.84 10.38 -8.11
N ASN A 211 -6.78 10.53 -7.17
CA ASN A 211 -7.46 11.79 -6.92
C ASN A 211 -6.66 12.72 -6.00
N SER A 212 -5.66 12.24 -5.27
CA SER A 212 -4.96 13.01 -4.24
C SER A 212 -4.21 14.21 -4.82
N ARG A 213 -4.35 15.36 -4.16
CA ARG A 213 -3.55 16.56 -4.40
C ARG A 213 -2.28 16.47 -3.57
N ILE A 214 -1.12 16.43 -4.24
CA ILE A 214 0.18 16.29 -3.57
C ILE A 214 0.39 17.49 -2.65
N TYR A 215 0.54 17.20 -1.36
CA TYR A 215 0.65 18.18 -0.28
C TYR A 215 -0.38 19.34 -0.37
N ASN A 216 -1.57 19.05 -0.87
CA ASN A 216 -2.64 20.05 -1.09
C ASN A 216 -2.20 21.24 -1.97
N LYS A 217 -1.33 21.00 -2.94
CA LYS A 217 -0.83 21.99 -3.90
C LYS A 217 -1.26 21.64 -5.33
N GLU A 218 -1.65 22.66 -6.10
CA GLU A 218 -2.02 22.51 -7.52
C GLU A 218 -0.83 22.06 -8.37
N GLN A 219 0.37 22.53 -8.05
CA GLN A 219 1.60 22.28 -8.79
C GLN A 219 2.79 22.18 -7.82
N GLY A 220 3.86 21.55 -8.26
CA GLY A 220 5.15 21.57 -7.61
C GLY A 220 5.73 22.98 -7.54
N SER A 221 6.64 23.20 -6.61
CA SER A 221 7.30 24.47 -6.37
C SER A 221 8.71 24.24 -5.84
N GLU A 222 9.46 25.34 -5.59
CA GLU A 222 10.76 25.24 -4.91
C GLU A 222 10.64 24.66 -3.49
N ASP A 223 9.49 24.86 -2.81
CA ASP A 223 9.22 24.31 -1.48
C ASP A 223 8.64 22.87 -1.52
N LEU A 224 8.14 22.41 -2.69
CA LEU A 224 7.57 21.08 -2.88
C LEU A 224 8.16 20.41 -4.10
N ALA A 225 9.16 19.57 -3.89
CA ALA A 225 9.94 18.91 -4.94
C ALA A 225 9.15 17.81 -5.69
N GLY A 226 8.10 17.27 -5.08
CA GLY A 226 7.29 16.21 -5.68
C GLY A 226 6.77 15.21 -4.66
N THR A 227 6.56 13.98 -5.12
CA THR A 227 6.03 12.89 -4.30
C THR A 227 6.79 11.59 -4.55
N ILE A 228 6.86 10.75 -3.54
CA ILE A 228 7.38 9.38 -3.63
C ILE A 228 6.35 8.42 -3.06
N LEU A 229 6.01 7.39 -3.84
CA LEU A 229 5.23 6.25 -3.41
C LEU A 229 6.18 5.17 -2.90
N ALA A 230 5.92 4.61 -1.71
CA ALA A 230 6.84 3.73 -1.00
C ALA A 230 6.30 2.32 -0.82
N ILE A 231 7.17 1.33 -1.05
CA ILE A 231 6.98 -0.03 -0.56
C ILE A 231 7.83 -0.20 0.70
N TRP A 232 7.17 -0.53 1.80
CA TRP A 232 7.81 -0.97 3.04
C TRP A 232 7.57 -2.46 3.25
N ASN A 233 8.62 -3.18 3.58
CA ASN A 233 8.58 -4.62 3.79
C ASN A 233 8.61 -4.97 5.28
N ASP A 234 7.77 -4.30 6.09
CA ASP A 234 7.68 -4.57 7.53
C ASP A 234 7.46 -6.05 7.78
N ARG A 235 6.52 -6.64 7.05
CA ARG A 235 6.28 -8.08 7.07
C ARG A 235 7.15 -8.81 6.05
N LEU A 236 7.69 -9.96 6.43
CA LEU A 236 8.44 -10.82 5.53
C LEU A 236 7.59 -11.15 4.29
N VAL A 237 8.21 -11.08 3.12
CA VAL A 237 7.61 -11.52 1.86
C VAL A 237 8.42 -12.68 1.30
N SER A 238 7.76 -13.75 0.90
CA SER A 238 8.41 -15.01 0.52
C SER A 238 9.19 -14.92 -0.80
N THR A 239 8.74 -14.06 -1.73
CA THR A 239 9.33 -13.89 -3.06
C THR A 239 9.28 -12.43 -3.49
N GLU A 240 10.16 -12.02 -4.40
CA GLU A 240 10.15 -10.69 -5.02
C GLU A 240 8.82 -10.41 -5.73
N TRP A 241 8.29 -11.41 -6.43
CA TRP A 241 6.98 -11.32 -7.09
C TRP A 241 5.83 -11.17 -6.10
N GLY A 242 5.88 -11.89 -4.97
CA GLY A 242 4.91 -11.73 -3.89
C GLY A 242 4.88 -10.30 -3.38
N MET A 243 6.04 -9.65 -3.23
CA MET A 243 6.12 -8.25 -2.84
C MET A 243 5.39 -7.32 -3.81
N ILE A 244 5.59 -7.51 -5.10
CA ILE A 244 4.99 -6.68 -6.15
C ILE A 244 3.47 -6.92 -6.24
N ILE A 245 3.05 -8.19 -6.21
CA ILE A 245 1.62 -8.57 -6.28
C ILE A 245 0.87 -8.08 -5.04
N GLU A 246 1.36 -8.40 -3.84
CA GLU A 246 0.67 -8.09 -2.59
C GLU A 246 0.56 -6.58 -2.34
N ASN A 247 1.49 -5.78 -2.86
CA ASN A 247 1.44 -4.33 -2.78
C ASN A 247 0.74 -3.67 -3.98
N ASN A 248 0.24 -4.46 -4.93
CA ASN A 248 -0.38 -3.95 -6.15
C ASN A 248 0.46 -2.85 -6.83
N PHE A 249 1.76 -3.14 -6.99
CA PHE A 249 2.81 -2.16 -7.29
C PHE A 249 2.54 -1.34 -8.55
N TYR A 250 2.43 -1.99 -9.71
CA TYR A 250 2.34 -1.29 -10.98
C TYR A 250 1.08 -0.43 -11.15
N PRO A 251 -0.14 -0.89 -10.82
CA PRO A 251 -1.32 -0.04 -10.89
C PRO A 251 -1.20 1.22 -10.06
N ASN A 252 -0.70 1.10 -8.82
CA ASN A 252 -0.55 2.24 -7.91
C ASN A 252 0.57 3.19 -8.38
N MET A 253 1.68 2.67 -8.89
CA MET A 253 2.76 3.50 -9.44
C MET A 253 2.29 4.31 -10.65
N LEU A 254 1.45 3.73 -11.52
CA LEU A 254 0.87 4.45 -12.66
C LEU A 254 -0.12 5.54 -12.22
N ALA A 255 -0.92 5.28 -11.20
CA ALA A 255 -1.81 6.29 -10.62
C ALA A 255 -1.03 7.48 -10.07
N MET A 256 0.04 7.20 -9.32
CA MET A 256 0.93 8.24 -8.78
C MET A 256 1.66 8.99 -9.89
N ALA A 257 2.18 8.28 -10.90
CA ALA A 257 2.90 8.89 -12.02
C ALA A 257 2.00 9.90 -12.77
N GLU A 258 0.76 9.53 -13.05
CA GLU A 258 -0.18 10.42 -13.71
C GLU A 258 -0.53 11.64 -12.84
N ARG A 259 -0.79 11.43 -11.54
CA ARG A 259 -1.07 12.53 -10.63
C ARG A 259 0.12 13.48 -10.50
N ALA A 260 1.32 12.95 -10.33
CA ALA A 260 2.54 13.74 -10.22
C ALA A 260 2.82 14.55 -11.50
N TRP A 261 2.52 13.99 -12.67
CA TRP A 261 2.71 14.65 -13.95
C TRP A 261 1.67 15.74 -14.23
N LYS A 262 0.38 15.44 -13.99
CA LYS A 262 -0.73 16.38 -14.23
C LYS A 262 -0.82 17.50 -13.22
N GLY A 263 -0.41 17.26 -11.98
CA GLY A 263 -0.75 18.15 -10.86
C GLY A 263 -2.24 18.15 -10.55
N GLY A 264 -2.74 19.14 -9.83
CA GLY A 264 -4.15 19.25 -9.46
C GLY A 264 -4.62 18.10 -8.55
N GLY A 265 -5.86 17.68 -8.72
CA GLY A 265 -6.51 16.69 -7.89
C GLY A 265 -7.29 17.31 -6.73
N THR A 266 -7.81 16.48 -5.84
CA THR A 266 -8.45 16.89 -4.60
C THR A 266 -7.51 16.58 -3.42
N GLU A 267 -7.70 17.24 -2.29
CA GLU A 267 -6.90 16.91 -1.13
C GLU A 267 -7.14 15.45 -0.72
N TYR A 268 -6.07 14.71 -0.36
CA TYR A 268 -6.13 13.30 -0.02
C TYR A 268 -7.15 12.99 1.09
N PHE A 269 -7.36 13.94 1.99
CA PHE A 269 -8.27 13.85 3.12
C PHE A 269 -9.63 14.51 2.88
N ASP A 270 -9.92 14.85 1.62
CA ASP A 270 -11.19 15.45 1.34
C ASP A 270 -12.34 14.43 1.48
N LYS A 271 -13.55 14.94 1.26
CA LYS A 271 -14.78 14.16 1.37
C LYS A 271 -14.90 12.97 0.41
N ASN A 272 -14.04 12.85 -0.59
CA ASN A 272 -14.09 11.76 -1.57
C ASN A 272 -13.27 10.53 -1.10
N GLY A 273 -12.07 10.73 -0.53
CA GLY A 273 -11.24 9.64 -0.01
C GLY A 273 -11.06 8.50 -1.02
N THR A 274 -11.43 7.29 -0.59
CA THR A 274 -11.37 6.06 -1.39
C THR A 274 -12.66 5.76 -2.17
N ILE A 275 -13.60 6.71 -2.23
CA ILE A 275 -14.95 6.48 -2.78
C ILE A 275 -15.07 7.12 -4.16
N LEU A 276 -15.56 6.35 -5.13
CA LEU A 276 -15.98 6.90 -6.42
C LEU A 276 -17.36 7.59 -6.28
N PRO A 277 -17.53 8.75 -6.94
CA PRO A 277 -18.86 9.32 -7.08
C PRO A 277 -19.83 8.35 -7.76
N THR A 278 -21.07 8.29 -7.30
CA THR A 278 -22.12 7.47 -7.93
C THR A 278 -22.76 8.13 -9.15
N ASP A 279 -22.57 9.45 -9.30
CA ASP A 279 -22.88 10.16 -10.54
C ASP A 279 -21.76 9.92 -11.57
N GLU A 280 -22.02 9.02 -12.52
CA GLU A 280 -21.10 8.65 -13.59
C GLU A 280 -20.82 9.82 -14.57
N HIS A 281 -21.63 10.88 -14.55
CA HIS A 281 -21.43 12.10 -15.33
C HIS A 281 -20.57 13.13 -14.60
N SER A 282 -20.25 12.93 -13.33
CA SER A 282 -19.38 13.84 -12.59
C SER A 282 -17.97 13.85 -13.18
N GLU A 283 -17.28 14.98 -13.06
CA GLU A 283 -15.91 15.14 -13.55
C GLU A 283 -14.95 14.15 -12.89
N LEU A 284 -15.08 13.96 -11.58
CA LEU A 284 -14.23 13.02 -10.82
C LEU A 284 -14.40 11.58 -11.30
N PHE A 285 -15.65 11.13 -11.50
CA PHE A 285 -15.90 9.78 -12.00
C PHE A 285 -15.32 9.60 -13.41
N ARG A 286 -15.64 10.50 -14.32
CA ARG A 286 -15.16 10.42 -15.72
C ARG A 286 -13.64 10.48 -15.81
N SER A 287 -13.00 11.32 -14.99
CA SER A 287 -11.53 11.43 -14.94
C SER A 287 -10.91 10.10 -14.49
N PHE A 288 -11.45 9.48 -13.43
CA PHE A 288 -10.96 8.18 -12.97
C PHE A 288 -11.26 7.07 -13.98
N ALA A 289 -12.43 7.04 -14.57
CA ALA A 289 -12.80 6.01 -15.56
C ALA A 289 -11.92 6.11 -16.83
N ASP A 290 -11.55 7.31 -17.27
CA ASP A 290 -10.60 7.49 -18.36
C ASP A 290 -9.18 7.02 -17.99
N PHE A 291 -8.74 7.33 -16.77
CA PHE A 291 -7.48 6.80 -16.25
C PHE A 291 -7.52 5.25 -16.20
N GLU A 292 -8.57 4.66 -15.64
CA GLU A 292 -8.73 3.20 -15.53
C GLU A 292 -8.69 2.52 -16.90
N ARG A 293 -9.35 3.11 -17.91
CA ARG A 293 -9.31 2.60 -19.30
C ARG A 293 -7.87 2.55 -19.84
N ARG A 294 -7.08 3.61 -19.62
CA ARG A 294 -5.66 3.66 -20.03
C ARG A 294 -4.80 2.72 -19.20
N LEU A 295 -5.06 2.61 -17.90
CA LEU A 295 -4.38 1.67 -17.00
C LEU A 295 -4.54 0.22 -17.49
N LEU A 296 -5.75 -0.18 -17.84
CA LEU A 296 -6.04 -1.52 -18.37
C LEU A 296 -5.41 -1.75 -19.73
N TRP A 297 -5.37 -0.73 -20.59
CA TRP A 297 -4.64 -0.81 -21.85
C TRP A 297 -3.15 -1.05 -21.62
N HIS A 298 -2.53 -0.35 -20.66
CA HIS A 298 -1.14 -0.56 -20.30
C HIS A 298 -0.90 -1.94 -19.67
N LYS A 299 -1.82 -2.44 -18.87
CA LYS A 299 -1.76 -3.82 -18.36
C LYS A 299 -1.56 -4.83 -19.50
N GLU A 300 -2.34 -4.70 -20.56
CA GLU A 300 -2.33 -5.66 -21.67
C GLU A 300 -1.17 -5.46 -22.67
N HIS A 301 -0.67 -4.23 -22.84
CA HIS A 301 0.29 -3.91 -23.90
C HIS A 301 1.69 -3.56 -23.37
N THR A 302 1.81 -2.98 -22.19
CA THR A 302 3.09 -2.54 -21.64
C THR A 302 3.59 -3.47 -20.55
N PHE A 303 2.67 -4.04 -19.77
CA PHE A 303 2.96 -4.88 -18.61
C PHE A 303 2.57 -6.34 -18.84
N ASP A 304 2.50 -6.79 -20.10
CA ASP A 304 2.34 -8.21 -20.39
C ASP A 304 3.48 -9.02 -19.77
N GLY A 305 3.14 -10.05 -18.98
CA GLY A 305 4.10 -10.84 -18.21
C GLY A 305 4.57 -10.21 -16.90
N TYR A 306 4.09 -9.02 -16.54
CA TYR A 306 4.33 -8.43 -15.21
C TYR A 306 3.17 -8.76 -14.25
N PRO A 307 3.44 -8.85 -12.93
CA PRO A 307 2.38 -9.02 -11.94
C PRO A 307 1.54 -7.74 -11.85
N PHE A 308 0.34 -7.78 -12.41
CA PHE A 308 -0.56 -6.64 -12.51
C PHE A 308 -1.98 -7.05 -12.14
N ALA A 309 -2.25 -7.14 -10.84
CA ALA A 309 -3.53 -7.59 -10.31
C ALA A 309 -4.54 -6.45 -10.25
N TYR A 310 -5.19 -6.17 -11.36
CA TYR A 310 -6.23 -5.15 -11.45
C TYR A 310 -7.21 -5.48 -12.58
N VAL A 311 -8.51 -5.23 -12.34
CA VAL A 311 -9.57 -5.30 -13.34
C VAL A 311 -10.45 -4.04 -13.23
N ARG A 312 -11.26 -3.78 -14.24
CA ARG A 312 -12.17 -2.64 -14.24
C ARG A 312 -13.09 -2.67 -13.01
N GLN A 313 -13.15 -1.57 -12.27
CA GLN A 313 -14.01 -1.42 -11.11
C GLN A 313 -15.08 -0.32 -11.27
N THR A 314 -14.94 0.57 -12.24
CA THR A 314 -15.90 1.65 -12.48
C THR A 314 -17.29 1.17 -12.94
N ASN A 315 -17.42 -0.10 -13.31
CA ASN A 315 -18.68 -0.74 -13.67
C ASN A 315 -19.23 -1.65 -12.55
N VAL A 316 -18.56 -1.77 -11.41
CA VAL A 316 -19.00 -2.63 -10.29
C VAL A 316 -19.88 -1.81 -9.35
N LYS A 317 -21.18 -2.02 -9.44
CA LYS A 317 -22.22 -1.23 -8.74
C LYS A 317 -22.82 -2.01 -7.58
N TRP A 318 -23.00 -1.36 -6.46
CA TRP A 318 -23.55 -1.92 -5.22
C TRP A 318 -24.65 -1.05 -4.64
N ASN A 319 -25.55 -1.70 -3.89
CA ASN A 319 -26.37 -1.07 -2.87
C ASN A 319 -25.85 -1.47 -1.49
N ILE A 320 -25.63 -0.49 -0.60
CA ILE A 320 -25.10 -0.71 0.76
C ILE A 320 -26.08 -0.13 1.76
N THR A 321 -26.46 -0.92 2.77
CA THR A 321 -27.40 -0.50 3.83
C THR A 321 -26.73 0.45 4.81
N ASP A 322 -27.51 1.26 5.51
CA ASP A 322 -27.07 1.78 6.80
C ASP A 322 -26.74 0.63 7.75
N ALA A 323 -25.83 0.85 8.67
CA ALA A 323 -25.32 -0.23 9.53
C ALA A 323 -26.24 -0.47 10.74
N PHE A 324 -26.61 -1.73 10.96
CA PHE A 324 -27.46 -2.18 12.06
C PHE A 324 -26.63 -2.43 13.33
N PRO A 325 -27.10 -2.03 14.53
CA PRO A 325 -26.38 -2.30 15.77
C PRO A 325 -26.39 -3.80 16.10
N ASN A 326 -25.22 -4.42 16.14
CA ASN A 326 -25.08 -5.85 16.45
C ASN A 326 -24.77 -6.14 17.93
N GLU A 327 -24.53 -5.09 18.73
CA GLU A 327 -24.30 -5.19 20.17
C GLU A 327 -23.11 -6.11 20.55
N GLY A 328 -22.13 -6.24 19.61
CA GLY A 328 -20.97 -7.12 19.76
C GLY A 328 -21.23 -8.57 19.32
N ASN A 329 -22.44 -8.93 18.94
CA ASN A 329 -22.75 -10.22 18.31
C ASN A 329 -22.57 -10.14 16.80
N LEU A 330 -21.40 -10.47 16.31
CA LEU A 330 -21.03 -10.40 14.90
C LEU A 330 -21.82 -11.37 14.02
N ALA A 331 -22.34 -12.45 14.58
CA ALA A 331 -23.13 -13.45 13.87
C ALA A 331 -24.61 -13.04 13.75
N LYS A 332 -25.08 -11.99 14.47
CA LYS A 332 -26.46 -11.55 14.48
C LYS A 332 -26.99 -11.29 13.06
N ALA A 333 -28.13 -11.90 12.72
CA ALA A 333 -28.81 -11.72 11.45
C ALA A 333 -29.69 -10.47 11.47
N PHE A 334 -29.89 -9.87 10.30
CA PHE A 334 -30.71 -8.69 10.10
C PHE A 334 -31.57 -8.84 8.83
N PRO A 335 -32.62 -8.03 8.63
CA PRO A 335 -33.58 -8.19 7.55
C PRO A 335 -33.01 -8.33 6.12
N PRO A 336 -31.86 -7.75 5.75
CA PRO A 336 -31.27 -7.99 4.41
C PRO A 336 -30.92 -9.44 4.11
N GLU A 337 -30.73 -10.30 5.13
CA GLU A 337 -30.50 -11.73 4.91
C GLU A 337 -31.76 -12.47 4.46
N GLU A 338 -32.95 -11.94 4.76
CA GLU A 338 -34.24 -12.51 4.36
C GLU A 338 -34.71 -11.96 3.01
N THR A 339 -34.72 -10.63 2.87
CA THR A 339 -35.25 -9.96 1.67
C THR A 339 -34.50 -8.67 1.39
N LEU A 340 -34.16 -8.42 0.11
CA LEU A 340 -33.55 -7.17 -0.34
C LEU A 340 -34.62 -6.12 -0.59
N GLN A 341 -34.44 -4.94 0.00
CA GLN A 341 -35.36 -3.79 -0.06
C GLN A 341 -34.58 -2.48 -0.17
N ASP A 342 -35.23 -1.39 -0.58
CA ASP A 342 -34.60 -0.06 -0.66
C ASP A 342 -34.44 0.62 0.71
N SER A 343 -35.16 0.13 1.71
CA SER A 343 -35.03 0.54 3.11
C SER A 343 -35.59 -0.54 4.04
N TYR A 344 -35.13 -0.53 5.29
CA TYR A 344 -35.50 -1.52 6.29
C TYR A 344 -35.98 -0.85 7.58
N SER A 345 -37.05 -1.38 8.18
CA SER A 345 -37.45 -1.06 9.54
C SER A 345 -36.93 -2.09 10.51
N TYR A 346 -36.14 -1.68 11.51
CA TYR A 346 -35.61 -2.57 12.53
C TYR A 346 -35.46 -1.82 13.86
N GLY A 347 -35.96 -2.41 14.96
CA GLY A 347 -35.87 -1.79 16.29
C GLY A 347 -36.48 -0.39 16.37
N GLY A 348 -37.56 -0.13 15.63
CA GLY A 348 -38.25 1.18 15.58
C GLY A 348 -37.47 2.28 14.81
N LYS A 349 -36.45 1.91 14.05
CA LYS A 349 -35.65 2.82 13.21
C LYS A 349 -35.70 2.39 11.75
N THR A 350 -35.52 3.36 10.84
CA THR A 350 -35.36 3.13 9.42
C THR A 350 -33.89 3.12 9.06
N TYR A 351 -33.47 2.12 8.27
CA TYR A 351 -32.14 1.96 7.72
C TYR A 351 -32.24 2.06 6.21
N ASN A 352 -31.62 3.06 5.65
CA ASN A 352 -31.66 3.35 4.23
C ASN A 352 -30.60 2.55 3.47
N VAL A 353 -30.81 2.41 2.17
CA VAL A 353 -29.86 1.82 1.23
C VAL A 353 -29.29 2.92 0.36
N ARG A 354 -27.99 2.89 0.12
CA ARG A 354 -27.29 3.89 -0.69
C ARG A 354 -26.40 3.21 -1.73
N PRO A 355 -26.35 3.77 -2.96
CA PRO A 355 -25.50 3.24 -4.01
C PRO A 355 -24.01 3.47 -3.72
N ALA A 356 -23.18 2.58 -4.26
CA ALA A 356 -21.73 2.69 -4.29
C ALA A 356 -21.17 2.07 -5.57
N ILE A 357 -19.99 2.51 -6.00
CA ILE A 357 -19.27 2.00 -7.17
C ILE A 357 -17.84 1.65 -6.76
N GLY A 358 -17.36 0.47 -7.15
CA GLY A 358 -16.02 -0.01 -6.92
C GLY A 358 -15.96 -1.50 -6.64
N ALA A 359 -14.84 -2.14 -6.94
CA ALA A 359 -14.60 -3.54 -6.60
C ALA A 359 -14.14 -3.72 -5.15
N GLY A 360 -13.44 -2.71 -4.59
CA GLY A 360 -13.04 -2.63 -3.19
C GLY A 360 -13.62 -1.38 -2.54
N ILE A 361 -14.36 -1.55 -1.45
CA ILE A 361 -15.05 -0.45 -0.77
C ILE A 361 -14.71 -0.48 0.72
N TYR A 362 -14.09 0.59 1.19
CA TYR A 362 -13.95 0.84 2.61
C TYR A 362 -15.25 1.40 3.18
N LEU A 363 -15.90 0.66 4.06
CA LEU A 363 -16.97 1.19 4.90
C LEU A 363 -16.39 2.16 5.94
N ARG A 364 -15.21 1.80 6.49
CA ARG A 364 -14.34 2.65 7.28
C ARG A 364 -12.89 2.38 6.89
N HIS A 365 -12.18 3.42 6.49
CA HIS A 365 -10.74 3.34 6.28
C HIS A 365 -10.01 3.18 7.62
N VAL A 366 -8.83 2.55 7.65
CA VAL A 366 -8.04 2.38 8.89
C VAL A 366 -7.62 3.72 9.51
N TRP A 367 -7.42 4.73 8.69
CA TRP A 367 -7.20 6.13 9.10
C TRP A 367 -8.52 6.91 9.08
N GLY A 368 -9.59 6.32 9.59
CA GLY A 368 -10.99 6.69 9.42
C GLY A 368 -11.38 8.13 9.77
N THR A 369 -10.59 8.84 10.58
CA THR A 369 -10.79 10.26 10.82
C THR A 369 -10.06 11.15 9.81
N LEU A 370 -9.12 10.60 9.05
CA LEU A 370 -8.28 11.31 8.09
C LEU A 370 -8.68 10.99 6.63
N ILE A 371 -8.98 9.72 6.34
CA ILE A 371 -9.39 9.28 5.01
C ILE A 371 -10.85 8.84 5.07
N PRO A 372 -11.78 9.52 4.38
CA PRO A 372 -13.17 9.15 4.36
C PRO A 372 -13.39 7.75 3.75
N GLY A 373 -14.31 7.00 4.36
CA GLY A 373 -14.89 5.79 3.81
C GLY A 373 -16.37 6.01 3.45
N PHE A 374 -17.08 4.94 3.11
CA PHE A 374 -18.50 4.99 2.77
C PHE A 374 -19.36 5.60 3.89
N TYR A 375 -19.10 5.22 5.15
CA TYR A 375 -19.74 5.87 6.31
C TYR A 375 -18.89 7.06 6.77
N LYS A 376 -19.54 8.23 6.83
CA LYS A 376 -18.89 9.44 7.38
C LYS A 376 -18.61 9.30 8.88
N GLU A 377 -19.50 8.63 9.59
CA GLU A 377 -19.43 8.38 11.03
C GLU A 377 -19.55 6.87 11.30
N PRO A 378 -18.50 6.07 10.97
CA PRO A 378 -18.54 4.64 11.20
C PRO A 378 -18.57 4.33 12.70
N LYS A 379 -19.36 3.32 13.08
CA LYS A 379 -19.56 2.92 14.48
C LYS A 379 -19.09 1.49 14.69
N GLU A 380 -18.44 1.25 15.82
CA GLU A 380 -18.15 -0.11 16.30
C GLU A 380 -19.43 -0.88 16.62
N ASN A 381 -19.35 -2.20 16.64
CA ASN A 381 -20.47 -3.10 16.95
C ASN A 381 -21.70 -2.91 16.04
N HIS A 382 -21.43 -2.79 14.73
CA HIS A 382 -22.46 -2.67 13.70
C HIS A 382 -22.24 -3.68 12.58
N THR A 383 -23.32 -4.02 11.87
CA THR A 383 -23.31 -4.89 10.69
C THR A 383 -23.93 -4.14 9.52
N ALA A 384 -23.20 -4.05 8.43
CA ALA A 384 -23.71 -3.54 7.16
C ALA A 384 -23.95 -4.70 6.19
N TYR A 385 -24.72 -4.44 5.14
CA TYR A 385 -24.90 -5.36 4.02
C TYR A 385 -24.61 -4.61 2.71
N ALA A 386 -23.95 -5.30 1.79
CA ALA A 386 -23.81 -4.84 0.42
C ALA A 386 -24.41 -5.88 -0.52
N TYR A 387 -25.15 -5.43 -1.53
CA TYR A 387 -25.73 -6.34 -2.52
C TYR A 387 -25.71 -5.76 -3.92
N THR A 388 -25.66 -6.66 -4.88
CA THR A 388 -25.83 -6.36 -6.30
C THR A 388 -26.44 -7.56 -7.01
N TYR A 389 -26.92 -7.35 -8.23
CA TYR A 389 -27.17 -8.44 -9.16
C TYR A 389 -26.15 -8.39 -10.28
N VAL A 390 -25.69 -9.56 -10.68
CA VAL A 390 -24.72 -9.71 -11.77
C VAL A 390 -25.39 -10.47 -12.90
N TYR A 391 -25.59 -9.82 -14.03
CA TYR A 391 -26.08 -10.47 -15.23
C TYR A 391 -24.94 -11.23 -15.90
N SER A 392 -25.16 -12.51 -16.18
CA SER A 392 -24.27 -13.33 -17.00
C SER A 392 -24.98 -13.69 -18.31
N PRO A 393 -24.36 -13.44 -19.48
CA PRO A 393 -25.00 -13.76 -20.78
C PRO A 393 -25.13 -15.25 -21.02
N LYS A 394 -24.41 -16.07 -20.28
CA LYS A 394 -24.41 -17.53 -20.34
C LYS A 394 -24.21 -18.14 -18.96
N GLU A 395 -24.54 -19.39 -18.80
CA GLU A 395 -24.14 -20.20 -17.66
C GLU A 395 -22.64 -20.49 -17.74
N GLN A 396 -21.87 -20.23 -16.67
CA GLN A 396 -20.42 -20.36 -16.67
C GLN A 396 -19.81 -20.38 -15.27
N ASN A 397 -18.66 -21.02 -15.14
CA ASN A 397 -17.79 -20.89 -13.99
C ASN A 397 -16.84 -19.71 -14.21
N VAL A 398 -16.62 -18.93 -13.17
CA VAL A 398 -15.76 -17.74 -13.16
C VAL A 398 -14.93 -17.69 -11.89
N GLY A 399 -13.88 -16.91 -11.90
CA GLY A 399 -13.10 -16.60 -10.71
C GLY A 399 -13.77 -15.48 -9.89
N LEU A 400 -13.62 -15.55 -8.59
CA LEU A 400 -14.05 -14.51 -7.65
C LEU A 400 -12.85 -14.05 -6.83
N TRP A 401 -12.49 -12.77 -6.94
CA TRP A 401 -11.68 -12.08 -5.94
C TRP A 401 -12.61 -11.58 -4.85
N ALA A 402 -12.43 -12.10 -3.64
CA ALA A 402 -13.21 -11.69 -2.48
C ALA A 402 -12.34 -11.67 -1.23
N GLU A 403 -12.45 -10.58 -0.46
CA GLU A 403 -11.87 -10.47 0.89
C GLU A 403 -12.63 -9.42 1.70
N PHE A 404 -12.51 -9.50 3.03
CA PHE A 404 -13.20 -8.61 3.97
C PHE A 404 -12.23 -7.93 4.93
N GLN A 405 -10.97 -8.29 4.86
CA GLN A 405 -9.88 -7.71 5.62
C GLN A 405 -8.65 -7.70 4.71
N ASN A 406 -8.26 -6.54 4.21
CA ASN A 406 -6.98 -6.42 3.52
C ASN A 406 -5.85 -6.57 4.56
N TYR A 407 -5.32 -7.78 4.71
CA TYR A 407 -4.26 -8.09 5.67
C TYR A 407 -3.00 -7.29 5.35
N GLY A 408 -2.57 -6.50 6.32
CA GLY A 408 -1.50 -5.53 6.10
C GLY A 408 -0.12 -6.18 5.98
N ARG A 409 0.64 -5.75 4.99
CA ARG A 409 2.08 -6.05 4.88
C ARG A 409 2.91 -5.25 5.90
N SER A 410 2.27 -4.31 6.58
CA SER A 410 2.83 -3.54 7.70
C SER A 410 2.52 -4.13 9.08
N GLU A 411 1.64 -5.14 9.16
CA GLU A 411 1.12 -5.65 10.42
C GLU A 411 1.45 -7.13 10.62
N ALA A 412 1.71 -7.48 11.87
CA ALA A 412 1.90 -8.87 12.28
C ALA A 412 0.56 -9.54 12.62
N ASP A 413 -0.45 -9.37 11.78
CA ASP A 413 -1.79 -9.91 12.01
C ASP A 413 -1.83 -11.43 11.93
N LEU A 414 -2.76 -12.06 12.67
CA LEU A 414 -3.01 -13.49 12.54
C LEU A 414 -3.84 -13.79 11.29
N PRO A 415 -3.57 -14.92 10.60
CA PRO A 415 -4.43 -15.38 9.52
C PRO A 415 -5.83 -15.73 10.03
N PRO A 416 -6.86 -15.76 9.17
CA PRO A 416 -8.21 -16.16 9.55
C PRO A 416 -8.24 -17.58 10.14
N LEU A 417 -9.28 -17.88 10.90
CA LEU A 417 -9.54 -19.24 11.38
C LEU A 417 -10.04 -20.12 10.20
N PRO A 418 -9.79 -21.43 10.23
CA PRO A 418 -10.32 -22.33 9.22
C PRO A 418 -11.84 -22.19 9.05
N GLY A 419 -12.30 -22.09 7.81
CA GLY A 419 -13.72 -21.93 7.50
C GLY A 419 -14.31 -20.53 7.76
N LYS A 420 -13.50 -19.56 8.13
CA LYS A 420 -13.90 -18.15 8.34
C LYS A 420 -13.20 -17.25 7.34
N TRP A 421 -13.90 -16.23 6.85
CA TRP A 421 -13.32 -15.22 5.95
C TRP A 421 -12.38 -14.27 6.69
N ASP A 422 -12.72 -13.95 7.93
CA ASP A 422 -12.00 -13.02 8.79
C ASP A 422 -12.38 -13.25 10.27
N TYR A 423 -11.94 -12.37 11.14
CA TYR A 423 -12.32 -12.35 12.56
C TYR A 423 -13.61 -11.56 12.85
N LYS A 424 -14.34 -11.13 11.81
CA LYS A 424 -15.56 -10.32 11.91
C LYS A 424 -16.85 -11.08 11.59
N GLU A 425 -16.79 -12.39 11.27
CA GLU A 425 -17.93 -13.19 10.80
C GLU A 425 -18.53 -12.68 9.47
N SER A 426 -17.70 -12.10 8.61
CA SER A 426 -18.11 -11.69 7.26
C SER A 426 -18.54 -12.89 6.41
N ARG A 427 -19.55 -12.70 5.56
CA ARG A 427 -20.10 -13.76 4.69
C ARG A 427 -20.42 -13.24 3.30
N ILE A 428 -20.46 -14.14 2.33
CA ILE A 428 -20.89 -13.87 0.97
C ILE A 428 -21.82 -14.98 0.47
N TRP A 429 -22.89 -14.60 -0.20
CA TRP A 429 -23.83 -15.52 -0.87
C TRP A 429 -23.97 -15.13 -2.34
N ILE A 430 -24.02 -16.15 -3.20
CA ILE A 430 -24.37 -16.05 -4.62
C ILE A 430 -25.58 -16.94 -4.86
N ASN A 431 -26.70 -16.41 -5.31
CA ASN A 431 -27.95 -17.13 -5.52
C ASN A 431 -28.36 -18.00 -4.32
N GLU A 432 -28.38 -17.42 -3.11
CA GLU A 432 -28.67 -18.08 -1.82
C GLU A 432 -27.63 -19.12 -1.36
N GLN A 433 -26.63 -19.43 -2.17
CA GLN A 433 -25.55 -20.33 -1.78
C GLN A 433 -24.43 -19.54 -1.09
N GLU A 434 -24.11 -19.91 0.15
CA GLU A 434 -22.96 -19.35 0.84
C GLU A 434 -21.66 -19.78 0.18
N ILE A 435 -20.80 -18.80 -0.13
CA ILE A 435 -19.46 -19.02 -0.68
C ILE A 435 -18.49 -19.09 0.50
N LEU A 436 -17.89 -20.26 0.65
CA LEU A 436 -16.92 -20.50 1.70
C LEU A 436 -15.58 -19.81 1.40
N PRO A 437 -14.81 -19.42 2.43
CA PRO A 437 -13.46 -18.91 2.23
C PRO A 437 -12.54 -19.98 1.65
N PRO A 438 -11.39 -19.58 1.07
CA PRO A 438 -10.37 -20.55 0.66
C PRO A 438 -9.86 -21.32 1.88
N VAL A 439 -9.24 -22.48 1.62
CA VAL A 439 -8.47 -23.16 2.66
C VAL A 439 -7.21 -22.34 2.94
N TRP A 440 -7.14 -21.79 4.14
CA TRP A 440 -6.01 -20.94 4.53
C TRP A 440 -4.73 -21.78 4.66
N THR A 441 -3.66 -21.35 4.01
CA THR A 441 -2.36 -22.03 4.05
C THR A 441 -1.54 -21.64 5.27
N ALA A 442 -1.70 -20.41 5.76
CA ALA A 442 -1.08 -19.96 7.00
C ALA A 442 -1.88 -20.46 8.21
N THR A 443 -1.21 -21.16 9.13
CA THR A 443 -1.82 -21.77 10.34
C THR A 443 -1.21 -21.25 11.63
N HIS A 444 -0.21 -20.35 11.55
CA HIS A 444 0.45 -19.80 12.73
C HIS A 444 -0.52 -19.01 13.62
N ARG A 445 -0.27 -19.05 14.93
CA ARG A 445 -1.05 -18.30 15.94
C ARG A 445 -0.17 -17.36 16.75
N THR A 446 1.02 -17.08 16.26
CA THR A 446 1.96 -16.10 16.83
C THR A 446 2.05 -14.91 15.92
N LYS A 447 1.86 -13.71 16.46
CA LYS A 447 2.08 -12.46 15.72
C LYS A 447 3.57 -12.23 15.54
N SER A 448 4.01 -12.12 14.30
CA SER A 448 5.40 -11.84 13.96
C SER A 448 5.49 -11.27 12.54
N ASN A 449 6.30 -10.22 12.39
CA ASN A 449 6.65 -9.69 11.07
C ASN A 449 7.58 -10.64 10.29
N GLU A 450 8.18 -11.62 10.95
CA GLU A 450 9.04 -12.63 10.32
C GLU A 450 8.26 -13.85 9.77
N ILE A 451 6.93 -13.82 9.82
CA ILE A 451 6.06 -14.82 9.20
C ILE A 451 5.36 -14.17 8.01
N ALA A 452 5.64 -14.66 6.81
CA ALA A 452 4.99 -14.18 5.59
C ALA A 452 3.48 -14.41 5.62
N LEU A 453 2.73 -13.60 4.88
CA LEU A 453 1.35 -13.91 4.52
C LEU A 453 1.32 -15.21 3.71
N GLY A 454 0.29 -16.02 3.91
CA GLY A 454 0.00 -17.17 3.07
C GLY A 454 -0.86 -16.76 1.87
N ASN A 455 -2.13 -17.18 1.88
CA ASN A 455 -3.08 -16.87 0.81
C ASN A 455 -4.22 -15.92 1.27
N GLU A 456 -3.96 -15.07 2.26
CA GLU A 456 -4.97 -14.18 2.85
C GLU A 456 -5.39 -13.05 1.91
N ASN A 457 -4.46 -12.50 1.10
CA ASN A 457 -4.79 -11.44 0.14
C ASN A 457 -5.35 -12.03 -1.16
N CYS A 458 -6.51 -11.54 -1.59
CA CYS A 458 -7.23 -12.11 -2.75
C CYS A 458 -6.45 -12.03 -4.06
N VAL A 459 -5.60 -11.03 -4.24
CA VAL A 459 -4.79 -10.87 -5.46
C VAL A 459 -3.50 -11.69 -5.46
N ALA A 460 -3.10 -12.21 -4.30
CA ALA A 460 -1.91 -13.06 -4.15
C ALA A 460 -2.23 -14.57 -4.18
N ARG A 461 -3.51 -14.92 -4.33
CA ARG A 461 -3.99 -16.30 -4.43
C ARG A 461 -4.79 -16.51 -5.72
N PRO A 462 -4.96 -17.77 -6.19
CA PRO A 462 -5.91 -18.06 -7.25
C PRO A 462 -7.31 -17.58 -6.87
N PRO A 463 -8.09 -17.02 -7.81
CA PRO A 463 -9.49 -16.68 -7.56
C PRO A 463 -10.31 -17.91 -7.13
N LEU A 464 -11.32 -17.69 -6.30
CA LEU A 464 -12.27 -18.76 -5.98
C LEU A 464 -13.12 -19.06 -7.20
N GLU A 465 -13.22 -20.32 -7.58
CA GLU A 465 -14.15 -20.75 -8.62
C GLU A 465 -15.58 -20.70 -8.11
N VAL A 466 -16.45 -19.97 -8.81
CA VAL A 466 -17.87 -19.85 -8.52
C VAL A 466 -18.70 -20.00 -9.79
N HIS A 467 -19.94 -20.49 -9.63
CA HIS A 467 -20.85 -20.71 -10.73
C HIS A 467 -21.84 -19.55 -10.88
N LEU A 468 -21.97 -19.02 -12.10
CA LEU A 468 -22.99 -18.06 -12.46
C LEU A 468 -23.99 -18.69 -13.43
N GLN A 469 -25.29 -18.59 -13.08
CA GLN A 469 -26.38 -18.96 -13.97
C GLN A 469 -26.53 -17.93 -15.09
N LYS A 470 -27.06 -18.34 -16.25
CA LYS A 470 -27.47 -17.39 -17.28
C LYS A 470 -28.55 -16.46 -16.74
N GLY A 471 -28.40 -15.16 -16.95
CA GLY A 471 -29.29 -14.14 -16.42
C GLY A 471 -28.76 -13.53 -15.13
N TRP A 472 -29.66 -13.05 -14.28
CA TRP A 472 -29.32 -12.33 -13.05
C TRP A 472 -28.96 -13.26 -11.90
N ASN A 473 -27.79 -13.03 -11.31
CA ASN A 473 -27.27 -13.69 -10.14
C ASN A 473 -27.25 -12.71 -8.96
N LYS A 474 -27.89 -13.05 -7.86
CA LYS A 474 -27.89 -12.23 -6.64
C LYS A 474 -26.55 -12.42 -5.91
N VAL A 475 -25.89 -11.34 -5.55
CA VAL A 475 -24.70 -11.33 -4.69
C VAL A 475 -25.04 -10.51 -3.44
N LEU A 476 -24.90 -11.12 -2.27
CA LEU A 476 -25.15 -10.51 -0.97
C LEU A 476 -23.91 -10.68 -0.07
N LEU A 477 -23.47 -9.60 0.55
CA LEU A 477 -22.38 -9.57 1.50
C LEU A 477 -22.91 -9.16 2.88
N LYS A 478 -22.52 -9.91 3.92
CA LYS A 478 -22.67 -9.52 5.33
C LYS A 478 -21.36 -8.97 5.82
N LEU A 479 -21.38 -7.77 6.37
CA LEU A 479 -20.19 -6.98 6.70
C LEU A 479 -20.26 -6.51 8.18
N PRO A 480 -20.08 -7.42 9.14
CA PRO A 480 -20.07 -7.05 10.55
C PRO A 480 -18.74 -6.37 10.91
N VAL A 481 -18.78 -5.55 11.95
CA VAL A 481 -17.60 -5.07 12.67
C VAL A 481 -17.89 -5.04 14.18
N GLY A 482 -16.92 -5.47 14.96
CA GLY A 482 -16.91 -5.30 16.42
C GLY A 482 -16.17 -4.03 16.79
N LYS A 483 -15.06 -4.17 17.49
CA LYS A 483 -14.12 -3.09 17.76
C LYS A 483 -13.23 -2.81 16.54
N PHE A 484 -12.72 -1.59 16.41
CA PHE A 484 -11.77 -1.23 15.36
C PHE A 484 -10.34 -1.67 15.65
N VAL A 485 -10.14 -2.30 16.78
CA VAL A 485 -8.89 -2.98 17.19
C VAL A 485 -9.25 -4.31 17.80
N SER A 486 -8.57 -5.37 17.46
CA SER A 486 -8.77 -6.71 18.05
C SER A 486 -7.44 -7.36 18.43
N PRO A 487 -7.48 -8.42 19.30
CA PRO A 487 -6.28 -9.19 19.61
C PRO A 487 -5.63 -9.85 18.40
N GLU A 488 -6.42 -10.25 17.40
CA GLU A 488 -5.96 -10.96 16.20
C GLU A 488 -5.42 -9.99 15.15
N VAL A 489 -6.10 -8.85 14.98
CA VAL A 489 -5.84 -7.86 13.95
C VAL A 489 -5.74 -6.48 14.59
N ARG A 490 -4.56 -5.85 14.52
CA ARG A 490 -4.34 -4.55 15.15
C ARG A 490 -5.16 -3.43 14.50
N LEU A 491 -5.21 -3.41 13.18
CA LEU A 491 -5.94 -2.42 12.40
C LEU A 491 -7.10 -3.08 11.66
N VAL A 492 -8.22 -3.24 12.34
CA VAL A 492 -9.43 -3.81 11.75
C VAL A 492 -9.94 -2.91 10.64
N LYS A 493 -9.89 -3.43 9.41
CA LYS A 493 -10.42 -2.75 8.21
C LYS A 493 -11.87 -3.18 8.01
N TRP A 494 -12.79 -2.23 8.07
CA TRP A 494 -14.20 -2.48 7.75
C TRP A 494 -14.42 -2.22 6.28
N MET A 495 -14.31 -3.26 5.48
CA MET A 495 -14.30 -3.18 4.03
C MET A 495 -14.77 -4.48 3.40
N PHE A 496 -14.95 -4.46 2.10
CA PHE A 496 -14.97 -5.65 1.26
C PHE A 496 -14.29 -5.38 -0.08
N THR A 497 -13.73 -6.43 -0.65
CA THR A 497 -13.35 -6.52 -2.06
C THR A 497 -14.15 -7.66 -2.67
N THR A 498 -14.87 -7.40 -3.77
CA THR A 498 -15.65 -8.42 -4.46
C THR A 498 -15.77 -8.06 -5.93
N VAL A 499 -15.17 -8.89 -6.80
CA VAL A 499 -15.25 -8.72 -8.26
C VAL A 499 -15.02 -10.06 -8.95
N PHE A 500 -15.77 -10.29 -10.04
CA PHE A 500 -15.60 -11.49 -10.86
C PHE A 500 -14.51 -11.30 -11.90
N VAL A 501 -13.66 -12.31 -11.99
CA VAL A 501 -12.50 -12.34 -12.89
C VAL A 501 -12.48 -13.66 -13.64
N THR A 502 -11.64 -13.79 -14.66
CA THR A 502 -11.36 -15.09 -15.29
C THR A 502 -10.76 -16.06 -14.27
N LEU A 503 -10.87 -17.37 -14.51
CA LEU A 503 -10.39 -18.39 -13.56
C LEU A 503 -8.89 -18.26 -13.23
N ASP A 504 -8.11 -17.71 -14.16
CA ASP A 504 -6.70 -17.41 -13.97
C ASP A 504 -6.44 -16.05 -13.27
N GLY A 505 -7.49 -15.26 -12.97
CA GLY A 505 -7.38 -13.94 -12.33
C GLY A 505 -6.80 -12.83 -13.22
N GLN A 506 -6.59 -13.09 -14.52
CA GLN A 506 -5.89 -12.12 -15.36
C GLN A 506 -6.79 -11.01 -15.89
N LYS A 507 -8.08 -11.30 -16.16
CA LYS A 507 -9.01 -10.36 -16.80
C LYS A 507 -10.35 -10.30 -16.08
N ALA A 508 -11.08 -9.22 -16.31
CA ALA A 508 -12.51 -9.19 -16.00
C ALA A 508 -13.26 -10.20 -16.88
N VAL A 509 -14.33 -10.79 -16.35
CA VAL A 509 -15.20 -11.68 -17.14
C VAL A 509 -15.98 -10.85 -18.14
N GLU A 510 -15.87 -11.20 -19.41
CA GLU A 510 -16.55 -10.49 -20.50
C GLU A 510 -18.07 -10.64 -20.41
N GLY A 511 -18.78 -9.54 -20.68
CA GLY A 511 -20.24 -9.50 -20.75
C GLY A 511 -20.98 -9.52 -19.42
N LEU A 512 -20.28 -9.48 -18.27
CA LEU A 512 -20.93 -9.31 -16.98
C LEU A 512 -21.39 -7.87 -16.77
N ILE A 513 -22.62 -7.71 -16.27
CA ILE A 513 -23.19 -6.41 -15.91
C ILE A 513 -23.56 -6.43 -14.43
N TYR A 514 -23.02 -5.46 -13.66
CA TYR A 514 -23.35 -5.28 -12.25
C TYR A 514 -24.44 -4.23 -12.11
N SER A 515 -25.62 -4.63 -11.61
CA SER A 515 -26.75 -3.72 -11.46
C SER A 515 -27.58 -4.08 -10.23
N PRO A 516 -27.56 -3.27 -9.16
CA PRO A 516 -28.42 -3.49 -8.00
C PRO A 516 -29.91 -3.53 -8.32
N ASN A 517 -30.33 -2.90 -9.43
CA ASN A 517 -31.72 -2.78 -9.86
C ASN A 517 -32.07 -3.69 -11.04
N LYS A 518 -31.19 -4.60 -11.46
CA LYS A 518 -31.39 -5.51 -12.60
C LYS A 518 -31.65 -4.78 -13.92
N THR A 519 -30.98 -3.66 -14.17
CA THR A 519 -31.03 -2.97 -15.46
C THR A 519 -29.87 -3.41 -16.35
N LEU A 520 -30.12 -3.56 -17.65
CA LEU A 520 -29.10 -3.96 -18.64
C LEU A 520 -28.44 -2.75 -19.33
N GLU A 521 -28.59 -1.56 -18.74
CA GLU A 521 -27.99 -0.31 -19.25
C GLU A 521 -26.53 -0.15 -18.85
#